data_47d703216e294d1efc2a5ce30c10e0f1
#
_entry.id   47d703216e294d1efc2a5ce30c10e0f1
#
_cell.length_a   1.000
_cell.length_b   1.000
_cell.length_c   1.000
_cell.angle_alpha   90.00
_cell.angle_beta   90.00
_cell.angle_gamma   90.00
#
_symmetry.space_group_name_H-M   'P 1'
#
loop_
_entity.id
_entity.type
_entity.pdbx_description
1 polymer ?
#
loop_
_entity_poly.entity_id
_entity_poly.type
_entity_poly.pdbx_seq_one_letter_code
_entity_poly.pdbx_strand_id
1 'polypeptide(L)'
;QVEEQDDVNYVITALSYVEGKYAFIDDPTVSLPTRTISLLNQRASAPSFLNVAEKTVVINNIARSKLIISWQAVTGVTQYLVNYKYEDTNFVSQVVFSTDFELLDSKKGTYTIQVLSYNQALFLSKNPAETTFNAVGKTALPENVSGLTIEPVNEQLARIRFDQATAIDVLHGGRVYIRHSNLTGGSATFQAAQDVIQAVPGNATEALVPALPGTYLVKFQDDGGRFSDTAASITVSLVDVIDSITIKTDREDTDSPPFNNTTSSLFTNTQYDSTKGGLILTNPASNLTGTYDFVDTLDLGGTFSLTLKRHFQGVGYYTGDLFDNRTDLIDTWTDFDGTVANEANARISVRTTTDDPSSSPTYTDFNDFANGVFKGRGFQFRVTLETVDSAQNMNLQQAGYTASMPSRVEQSAVIASGAGAKVVTFTHPFFVGTSALGNLNNFLPSVNISPQNMATGDYFVLSNISGIGFTVHFKDSSNASIDRDFTYSAAGFGKGG
;
A
#
# COMPACT_ATOMS: atom_id res chain seq x y z
N GLN A 1 -27.82 62.03 65.09
CA GLN A 1 -29.10 61.78 65.79
C GLN A 1 -28.82 60.63 66.79
N VAL A 2 -29.29 60.81 68.01
CA VAL A 2 -29.23 59.83 69.11
C VAL A 2 -30.64 59.41 69.43
N GLU A 3 -31.00 58.22 69.37
CA GLU A 3 -32.32 57.67 69.73
C GLU A 3 -32.18 56.63 70.82
N GLU A 4 -32.97 56.76 71.87
CA GLU A 4 -33.04 55.77 72.93
C GLU A 4 -33.90 54.59 72.49
N GLN A 5 -33.40 53.36 72.56
CA GLN A 5 -34.10 52.19 72.13
C GLN A 5 -34.60 51.27 73.26
N ASP A 6 -34.14 51.43 74.41
CA ASP A 6 -34.59 50.74 75.65
C ASP A 6 -33.87 51.43 76.82
N ASP A 7 -34.37 51.36 78.01
CA ASP A 7 -33.98 52.08 79.21
C ASP A 7 -32.47 52.40 79.45
N VAL A 8 -31.56 51.73 78.67
CA VAL A 8 -30.10 51.89 78.77
C VAL A 8 -29.33 51.84 77.44
N ASN A 9 -30.00 51.67 76.31
CA ASN A 9 -29.33 51.53 75.00
C ASN A 9 -29.68 52.71 74.07
N TYR A 10 -28.70 53.30 73.48
CA TYR A 10 -28.86 54.42 72.54
C TYR A 10 -28.32 54.04 71.17
N VAL A 11 -29.09 54.22 70.14
CA VAL A 11 -28.63 54.16 68.76
C VAL A 11 -28.13 55.45 68.31
N ILE A 12 -26.88 55.55 67.94
CA ILE A 12 -26.25 56.73 67.43
C ILE A 12 -26.12 56.62 65.90
N THR A 13 -26.91 57.42 65.22
CA THR A 13 -26.78 57.54 63.76
C THR A 13 -25.91 58.81 63.50
N ALA A 14 -24.73 58.62 62.98
CA ALA A 14 -23.81 59.66 62.64
C ALA A 14 -23.45 59.62 61.14
N LEU A 15 -23.38 60.74 60.53
CA LEU A 15 -22.79 60.86 59.20
C LEU A 15 -21.29 61.01 59.35
N SER A 16 -20.54 60.25 58.60
CA SER A 16 -19.09 60.39 58.56
C SER A 16 -18.70 61.77 58.06
N TYR A 17 -17.93 62.50 58.88
CA TYR A 17 -17.35 63.79 58.49
C TYR A 17 -16.17 63.52 57.55
N VAL A 18 -16.28 64.08 56.34
CA VAL A 18 -15.18 64.09 55.36
C VAL A 18 -14.65 65.45 55.31
N GLU A 19 -13.46 65.73 55.82
CA GLU A 19 -12.85 67.04 56.00
C GLU A 19 -12.85 67.89 54.71
N GLY A 20 -12.67 67.34 53.56
CA GLY A 20 -12.67 68.06 52.27
C GLY A 20 -14.05 68.31 51.68
N LYS A 21 -15.17 67.84 52.27
CA LYS A 21 -16.50 67.97 51.67
C LYS A 21 -17.01 69.44 51.64
N TYR A 22 -16.79 70.13 52.67
CA TYR A 22 -17.24 71.57 52.78
C TYR A 22 -16.33 72.48 51.98
N ALA A 23 -15.03 72.26 52.01
CA ALA A 23 -14.08 72.99 51.18
C ALA A 23 -14.41 72.89 49.67
N PHE A 24 -14.89 71.74 49.24
CA PHE A 24 -15.32 71.61 47.84
C PHE A 24 -16.64 72.30 47.52
N ILE A 25 -17.55 72.45 48.50
CA ILE A 25 -18.81 73.19 48.29
C ILE A 25 -18.55 74.66 48.28
N ASP A 26 -17.65 75.14 49.11
CA ASP A 26 -17.33 76.56 49.27
C ASP A 26 -16.25 77.08 48.29
N ASP A 27 -15.41 76.20 47.80
CA ASP A 27 -14.38 76.46 46.79
C ASP A 27 -14.43 75.43 45.65
N PRO A 28 -15.08 75.79 44.52
CA PRO A 28 -15.22 74.87 43.39
C PRO A 28 -13.89 74.47 42.71
N THR A 29 -12.78 75.09 43.13
CA THR A 29 -11.44 74.72 42.61
C THR A 29 -10.79 73.56 43.37
N VAL A 30 -11.36 73.16 44.53
CA VAL A 30 -10.85 71.99 45.27
C VAL A 30 -11.32 70.70 44.63
N SER A 31 -10.40 70.00 43.96
CA SER A 31 -10.68 68.71 43.40
C SER A 31 -10.85 67.70 44.51
N LEU A 32 -11.98 66.95 44.50
CA LEU A 32 -12.16 65.81 45.39
C LEU A 32 -11.08 64.75 45.09
N PRO A 33 -10.54 64.09 46.12
CA PRO A 33 -9.59 63.00 45.88
C PRO A 33 -10.23 61.97 45.01
N THR A 34 -9.50 61.56 43.98
CA THR A 34 -9.94 60.56 43.04
C THR A 34 -10.32 59.30 43.83
N ARG A 35 -11.54 58.79 43.63
CA ARG A 35 -12.02 57.63 44.29
C ARG A 35 -11.11 56.46 43.88
N THR A 36 -10.36 55.92 44.78
CA THR A 36 -9.53 54.70 44.51
C THR A 36 -10.46 53.52 44.27
N ILE A 37 -10.60 53.16 43.02
CA ILE A 37 -11.31 51.92 42.68
C ILE A 37 -10.45 50.76 43.19
N SER A 38 -11.03 49.90 44.02
CA SER A 38 -10.32 48.68 44.44
C SER A 38 -9.83 47.92 43.24
N LEU A 39 -8.55 47.58 43.20
CA LEU A 39 -7.94 46.74 42.16
C LEU A 39 -8.67 45.42 42.00
N LEU A 40 -9.33 44.93 43.05
CA LEU A 40 -10.15 43.72 43.04
C LEU A 40 -11.36 43.80 42.12
N ASN A 41 -11.93 45.02 41.90
CA ASN A 41 -13.09 45.22 41.04
C ASN A 41 -12.69 45.60 39.58
N GLN A 42 -11.40 45.82 39.32
CA GLN A 42 -10.93 46.15 37.99
C GLN A 42 -10.80 44.82 37.20
N ARG A 43 -11.50 44.74 36.07
CA ARG A 43 -11.36 43.59 35.16
C ARG A 43 -9.95 43.56 34.56
N ALA A 44 -9.36 42.40 34.48
CA ALA A 44 -8.09 42.23 33.79
C ALA A 44 -8.24 42.52 32.26
N SER A 45 -7.15 42.90 31.64
CA SER A 45 -7.11 43.02 30.19
C SER A 45 -7.16 41.60 29.54
N ALA A 46 -7.66 41.54 28.32
CA ALA A 46 -7.51 40.32 27.53
C ALA A 46 -6.04 39.99 27.30
N PRO A 47 -5.66 38.72 27.17
CA PRO A 47 -4.31 38.34 26.75
C PRO A 47 -3.95 38.95 25.39
N SER A 48 -2.66 39.17 25.15
CA SER A 48 -2.13 39.59 23.85
C SER A 48 -1.31 38.47 23.24
N PHE A 49 -0.98 38.59 21.96
CA PHE A 49 -0.16 37.65 21.20
C PHE A 49 -0.72 36.21 21.25
N LEU A 50 -2.06 36.07 21.10
CA LEU A 50 -2.69 34.75 20.96
C LEU A 50 -2.20 34.09 19.68
N ASN A 51 -1.50 32.96 19.83
CA ASN A 51 -0.93 32.20 18.76
C ASN A 51 -1.41 30.75 18.84
N VAL A 52 -1.64 30.14 17.68
CA VAL A 52 -2.03 28.72 17.57
C VAL A 52 -1.08 28.03 16.61
N ALA A 53 -0.54 26.89 17.03
CA ALA A 53 0.32 26.05 16.21
C ALA A 53 -0.21 24.62 16.22
N GLU A 54 -0.20 23.96 15.07
CA GLU A 54 -0.53 22.53 14.96
C GLU A 54 0.75 21.71 14.97
N LYS A 55 0.72 20.58 15.69
CA LYS A 55 1.83 19.66 15.78
C LYS A 55 1.35 18.21 15.87
N THR A 56 1.97 17.34 15.11
CA THR A 56 1.80 15.88 15.27
C THR A 56 2.71 15.40 16.40
N VAL A 57 2.16 14.61 17.33
CA VAL A 57 2.86 14.04 18.48
C VAL A 57 2.53 12.55 18.60
N VAL A 58 3.43 11.79 19.23
CA VAL A 58 3.20 10.38 19.51
C VAL A 58 2.71 10.20 20.94
N ILE A 59 1.53 9.61 21.10
CA ILE A 59 0.95 9.26 22.40
C ILE A 59 0.56 7.78 22.33
N ASN A 60 1.09 6.97 23.24
CA ASN A 60 0.87 5.51 23.27
C ASN A 60 1.20 4.83 21.92
N ASN A 61 2.29 5.24 21.29
CA ASN A 61 2.76 4.76 19.99
C ASN A 61 1.80 5.01 18.81
N ILE A 62 0.90 5.98 18.95
CA ILE A 62 -0.03 6.43 17.91
C ILE A 62 0.26 7.91 17.64
N ALA A 63 0.41 8.28 16.36
CA ALA A 63 0.54 9.66 15.94
C ALA A 63 -0.81 10.38 16.10
N ARG A 64 -0.81 11.53 16.81
CA ARG A 64 -2.00 12.35 17.05
C ARG A 64 -1.70 13.80 16.68
N SER A 65 -2.65 14.46 16.05
CA SER A 65 -2.57 15.90 15.85
C SER A 65 -3.02 16.63 17.11
N LYS A 66 -2.29 17.69 17.51
CA LYS A 66 -2.69 18.58 18.59
C LYS A 66 -2.53 20.05 18.19
N LEU A 67 -3.40 20.90 18.71
CA LEU A 67 -3.22 22.33 18.67
C LEU A 67 -2.56 22.80 19.98
N ILE A 68 -1.54 23.63 19.85
CA ILE A 68 -0.87 24.32 20.93
C ILE A 68 -1.29 25.79 20.85
N ILE A 69 -2.08 26.21 21.81
CA ILE A 69 -2.61 27.57 21.93
C ILE A 69 -1.78 28.28 22.98
N SER A 70 -1.18 29.41 22.67
CA SER A 70 -0.31 30.16 23.57
C SER A 70 -0.59 31.63 23.51
N TRP A 71 -0.35 32.36 24.62
CA TRP A 71 -0.57 33.79 24.73
C TRP A 71 0.41 34.43 25.71
N GLN A 72 0.50 35.73 25.67
CA GLN A 72 1.34 36.47 26.59
C GLN A 72 0.66 36.61 27.98
N ALA A 73 1.43 36.39 29.04
CA ALA A 73 0.96 36.55 30.41
C ALA A 73 0.44 37.96 30.67
N VAL A 74 -0.71 38.06 31.33
CA VAL A 74 -1.29 39.31 31.78
C VAL A 74 -0.86 39.57 33.22
N THR A 75 -0.32 40.76 33.52
CA THR A 75 0.16 41.12 34.85
C THR A 75 -0.95 41.00 35.92
N GLY A 76 -0.67 40.26 36.99
CA GLY A 76 -1.61 40.04 38.09
C GLY A 76 -2.69 38.99 37.80
N VAL A 77 -2.58 38.25 36.71
CA VAL A 77 -3.49 37.17 36.33
C VAL A 77 -2.78 35.86 36.55
N THR A 78 -3.48 34.91 37.19
CA THR A 78 -2.97 33.53 37.46
C THR A 78 -3.78 32.45 36.80
N GLN A 79 -4.95 32.78 36.21
CA GLN A 79 -5.80 31.83 35.54
C GLN A 79 -6.52 32.46 34.36
N TYR A 80 -6.77 31.62 33.35
CA TYR A 80 -7.40 32.00 32.08
C TYR A 80 -8.55 31.04 31.76
N LEU A 81 -9.55 31.55 31.06
CA LEU A 81 -10.62 30.76 30.47
C LEU A 81 -10.34 30.62 28.96
N VAL A 82 -10.10 29.42 28.52
CA VAL A 82 -9.95 29.09 27.11
C VAL A 82 -11.27 28.53 26.60
N ASN A 83 -11.88 29.20 25.63
CA ASN A 83 -13.03 28.69 24.89
C ASN A 83 -12.58 28.34 23.51
N TYR A 84 -12.97 27.17 23.03
CA TYR A 84 -12.72 26.76 21.67
C TYR A 84 -13.94 26.06 21.08
N LYS A 85 -14.14 26.23 19.80
CA LYS A 85 -15.13 25.49 19.01
C LYS A 85 -14.52 25.04 17.69
N TYR A 86 -15.03 23.92 17.20
CA TYR A 86 -14.72 23.36 15.88
C TYR A 86 -15.87 23.65 14.94
N GLU A 87 -15.60 24.26 13.78
CA GLU A 87 -16.63 24.64 12.80
C GLU A 87 -17.80 25.38 13.49
N ASP A 88 -19.03 24.99 13.20
CA ASP A 88 -20.25 25.55 13.76
C ASP A 88 -20.71 24.90 15.08
N THR A 89 -19.83 24.15 15.75
CA THR A 89 -20.18 23.53 17.04
C THR A 89 -20.24 24.57 18.16
N ASN A 90 -20.78 24.17 19.32
CA ASN A 90 -20.78 25.02 20.52
C ASN A 90 -19.38 25.16 21.12
N PHE A 91 -19.14 26.29 21.79
CA PHE A 91 -17.91 26.49 22.54
C PHE A 91 -17.77 25.50 23.69
N VAL A 92 -16.57 24.90 23.78
CA VAL A 92 -16.10 24.15 24.94
C VAL A 92 -15.20 25.10 25.75
N SER A 93 -15.38 25.11 27.06
CA SER A 93 -14.66 26.01 27.97
C SER A 93 -13.76 25.22 28.90
N GLN A 94 -12.52 25.68 29.06
CA GLN A 94 -11.53 25.09 29.96
C GLN A 94 -10.81 26.20 30.75
N VAL A 95 -10.71 26.06 32.09
CA VAL A 95 -9.90 26.92 32.93
C VAL A 95 -8.48 26.38 32.99
N VAL A 96 -7.50 27.25 32.76
CA VAL A 96 -6.07 26.90 32.81
C VAL A 96 -5.29 27.89 33.66
N PHE A 97 -4.19 27.42 34.26
CA PHE A 97 -3.32 28.20 35.14
C PHE A 97 -1.96 28.52 34.49
N SER A 98 -1.79 28.10 33.24
CA SER A 98 -0.64 28.40 32.39
C SER A 98 -0.99 29.42 31.32
N THR A 99 -0.01 29.86 30.55
CA THR A 99 -0.16 30.73 29.38
C THR A 99 -0.22 29.95 28.08
N ASP A 100 -0.48 28.65 28.17
CA ASP A 100 -0.66 27.72 27.07
C ASP A 100 -1.77 26.74 27.39
N PHE A 101 -2.35 26.19 26.32
CA PHE A 101 -3.35 25.11 26.35
C PHE A 101 -3.15 24.17 25.17
N GLU A 102 -3.19 22.89 25.43
CA GLU A 102 -3.06 21.86 24.39
C GLU A 102 -4.40 21.17 24.12
N LEU A 103 -4.87 21.23 22.88
CA LEU A 103 -6.04 20.50 22.42
C LEU A 103 -5.58 19.27 21.63
N LEU A 104 -5.75 18.09 22.22
CA LEU A 104 -5.39 16.81 21.61
C LEU A 104 -6.46 16.36 20.61
N ASP A 105 -6.04 15.52 19.65
CA ASP A 105 -6.90 14.93 18.62
C ASP A 105 -7.63 15.97 17.76
N SER A 106 -6.91 17.02 17.38
CA SER A 106 -7.45 18.04 16.47
C SER A 106 -7.81 17.41 15.12
N LYS A 107 -8.99 17.78 14.62
CA LYS A 107 -9.50 17.37 13.31
C LYS A 107 -9.18 18.46 12.28
N LYS A 108 -9.12 18.06 11.00
CA LYS A 108 -9.04 19.04 9.91
C LYS A 108 -10.29 19.93 9.92
N GLY A 109 -10.11 21.25 9.84
CA GLY A 109 -11.17 22.23 9.80
C GLY A 109 -10.85 23.47 10.61
N THR A 110 -11.81 24.37 10.71
CA THR A 110 -11.64 25.68 11.34
C THR A 110 -11.94 25.62 12.83
N TYR A 111 -10.99 26.06 13.64
CA TYR A 111 -11.17 26.27 15.08
C TYR A 111 -11.29 27.75 15.37
N THR A 112 -12.31 28.16 16.13
CA THR A 112 -12.40 29.50 16.74
C THR A 112 -11.99 29.39 18.19
N ILE A 113 -11.00 30.17 18.60
CA ILE A 113 -10.38 30.12 19.93
C ILE A 113 -10.47 31.48 20.58
N GLN A 114 -10.95 31.52 21.82
CA GLN A 114 -11.07 32.70 22.63
C GLN A 114 -10.37 32.49 23.98
N VAL A 115 -9.59 33.45 24.42
CA VAL A 115 -8.94 33.40 25.72
C VAL A 115 -9.32 34.66 26.53
N LEU A 116 -9.82 34.45 27.73
CA LEU A 116 -10.17 35.47 28.68
C LEU A 116 -9.30 35.35 29.95
N SER A 117 -8.98 36.48 30.55
CA SER A 117 -8.21 36.53 31.80
C SER A 117 -9.14 36.67 33.00
N TYR A 118 -8.87 35.93 34.09
CA TYR A 118 -9.51 36.18 35.38
C TYR A 118 -8.69 37.17 36.20
N ASN A 119 -9.36 38.18 36.81
CA ASN A 119 -8.70 38.97 37.86
C ASN A 119 -8.69 38.20 39.19
N GLN A 120 -8.07 38.76 40.22
CA GLN A 120 -7.99 38.14 41.55
C GLN A 120 -9.35 37.91 42.21
N ALA A 121 -10.40 38.66 41.81
CA ALA A 121 -11.78 38.47 42.27
C ALA A 121 -12.60 37.56 41.35
N LEU A 122 -11.98 36.81 40.45
CA LEU A 122 -12.57 35.90 39.50
C LEU A 122 -13.54 36.51 38.48
N PHE A 123 -13.36 37.81 38.17
CA PHE A 123 -14.09 38.44 37.06
C PHE A 123 -13.31 38.31 35.78
N LEU A 124 -14.00 37.88 34.72
CA LEU A 124 -13.44 37.75 33.38
C LEU A 124 -13.12 39.12 32.74
N SER A 125 -12.11 39.17 31.89
CA SER A 125 -11.84 40.28 31.00
C SER A 125 -13.11 40.65 30.20
N LYS A 126 -13.24 41.96 29.84
CA LYS A 126 -14.44 42.42 29.15
C LYS A 126 -14.61 41.78 27.77
N ASN A 127 -13.50 41.64 27.05
CA ASN A 127 -13.45 41.03 25.73
C ASN A 127 -12.47 39.86 25.76
N PRO A 128 -12.67 38.81 24.96
CA PRO A 128 -11.67 37.78 24.75
C PRO A 128 -10.55 38.27 23.81
N ALA A 129 -9.38 37.67 23.92
CA ALA A 129 -8.48 37.58 22.78
C ALA A 129 -9.04 36.46 21.89
N GLU A 130 -9.23 36.70 20.62
CA GLU A 130 -9.85 35.74 19.69
C GLU A 130 -8.99 35.55 18.44
N THR A 131 -8.94 34.32 17.96
CA THR A 131 -8.32 33.98 16.69
C THR A 131 -9.05 32.78 16.07
N THR A 132 -8.93 32.67 14.75
CA THR A 132 -9.33 31.46 14.01
C THR A 132 -8.10 30.74 13.48
N PHE A 133 -8.13 29.43 13.47
CA PHE A 133 -7.04 28.59 13.00
C PHE A 133 -7.60 27.46 12.15
N ASN A 134 -7.08 27.31 10.94
CA ASN A 134 -7.42 26.19 10.06
C ASN A 134 -6.45 25.05 10.32
N ALA A 135 -6.92 24.05 11.06
CA ALA A 135 -6.16 22.85 11.32
C ALA A 135 -6.12 21.97 10.08
N VAL A 136 -4.94 21.52 9.72
CA VAL A 136 -4.72 20.60 8.60
C VAL A 136 -5.00 19.16 9.03
N GLY A 137 -4.86 18.86 10.33
CA GLY A 137 -4.99 17.52 10.86
C GLY A 137 -3.90 16.60 10.28
N LYS A 138 -4.21 15.31 10.24
CA LYS A 138 -3.36 14.30 9.60
C LYS A 138 -3.64 14.16 8.10
N THR A 139 -3.81 15.25 7.37
CA THR A 139 -4.18 15.21 5.95
C THR A 139 -3.00 15.43 5.00
N ALA A 140 -1.82 15.76 5.50
CA ALA A 140 -0.61 15.83 4.68
C ALA A 140 -0.25 14.43 4.17
N LEU A 141 0.15 14.35 2.90
CA LEU A 141 0.71 13.09 2.36
C LEU A 141 2.10 12.85 2.97
N PRO A 142 2.49 11.57 3.16
CA PRO A 142 3.85 11.24 3.50
C PRO A 142 4.85 11.76 2.46
N GLU A 143 6.07 12.03 2.88
CA GLU A 143 7.18 12.32 1.97
C GLU A 143 7.46 11.12 1.05
N ASN A 144 8.01 11.39 -0.13
CA ASN A 144 8.43 10.33 -1.04
C ASN A 144 9.67 9.61 -0.49
N VAL A 145 9.78 8.32 -0.78
CA VAL A 145 10.94 7.52 -0.40
C VAL A 145 12.20 8.04 -1.10
N SER A 146 13.30 8.18 -0.36
CA SER A 146 14.62 8.59 -0.87
C SER A 146 15.69 7.54 -0.55
N GLY A 147 16.89 7.68 -1.12
CA GLY A 147 18.03 6.80 -0.86
C GLY A 147 17.83 5.36 -1.31
N LEU A 148 16.91 5.09 -2.25
CA LEU A 148 16.57 3.73 -2.67
C LEU A 148 17.76 3.06 -3.37
N THR A 149 18.19 1.93 -2.79
CA THR A 149 19.23 1.06 -3.35
C THR A 149 18.81 -0.39 -3.26
N ILE A 150 19.36 -1.24 -4.13
CA ILE A 150 19.14 -2.69 -4.11
C ILE A 150 20.46 -3.41 -4.31
N GLU A 151 20.70 -4.43 -3.53
CA GLU A 151 21.88 -5.29 -3.62
C GLU A 151 21.47 -6.76 -3.58
N PRO A 152 22.08 -7.65 -4.40
CA PRO A 152 21.83 -9.08 -4.31
C PRO A 152 22.39 -9.64 -3.00
N VAL A 153 21.62 -10.49 -2.32
CA VAL A 153 22.07 -11.27 -1.17
C VAL A 153 22.46 -12.68 -1.61
N ASN A 154 21.65 -13.26 -2.50
CA ASN A 154 21.92 -14.53 -3.17
C ASN A 154 21.09 -14.61 -4.46
N GLU A 155 21.08 -15.74 -5.14
CA GLU A 155 20.36 -15.95 -6.40
C GLU A 155 18.83 -15.76 -6.31
N GLN A 156 18.26 -15.83 -5.10
CA GLN A 156 16.82 -15.77 -4.86
C GLN A 156 16.37 -14.51 -4.09
N LEU A 157 17.30 -13.85 -3.40
CA LEU A 157 16.99 -12.73 -2.51
C LEU A 157 17.86 -11.52 -2.81
N ALA A 158 17.24 -10.37 -2.78
CA ALA A 158 17.88 -9.07 -2.80
C ALA A 158 17.49 -8.27 -1.55
N ARG A 159 18.36 -7.35 -1.15
CA ARG A 159 18.12 -6.40 -0.08
C ARG A 159 17.85 -5.03 -0.67
N ILE A 160 16.68 -4.50 -0.39
CA ILE A 160 16.33 -3.10 -0.70
C ILE A 160 16.60 -2.27 0.54
N ARG A 161 17.30 -1.14 0.36
CA ARG A 161 17.54 -0.12 1.39
C ARG A 161 16.98 1.21 0.93
N PHE A 162 16.52 2.00 1.89
CA PHE A 162 15.97 3.34 1.68
C PHE A 162 16.14 4.17 2.95
N ASP A 163 16.07 5.49 2.80
CA ASP A 163 16.17 6.39 3.93
C ASP A 163 14.95 6.24 4.86
N GLN A 164 15.19 6.44 6.16
CA GLN A 164 14.12 6.40 7.15
C GLN A 164 13.14 7.55 6.90
N ALA A 165 11.84 7.26 7.02
CA ALA A 165 10.81 8.29 6.98
C ALA A 165 11.03 9.35 8.07
N THR A 166 10.71 10.61 7.77
CA THR A 166 10.76 11.72 8.72
C THR A 166 9.38 12.03 9.29
N ALA A 167 8.31 11.71 8.56
CA ALA A 167 6.94 11.90 8.99
C ALA A 167 6.61 11.00 10.19
N ILE A 168 6.16 11.62 11.28
CA ILE A 168 5.90 10.94 12.55
C ILE A 168 4.78 9.90 12.41
N ASP A 169 3.78 10.15 11.60
CA ASP A 169 2.65 9.27 11.32
C ASP A 169 3.01 8.07 10.42
N VAL A 170 4.09 8.18 9.65
CA VAL A 170 4.72 7.01 8.99
C VAL A 170 5.51 6.20 10.00
N LEU A 171 6.38 6.84 10.80
CA LEU A 171 7.24 6.16 11.79
C LEU A 171 6.44 5.40 12.85
N HIS A 172 5.28 5.94 13.26
CA HIS A 172 4.44 5.41 14.34
C HIS A 172 3.05 5.02 13.84
N GLY A 173 2.95 3.84 13.25
CA GLY A 173 1.71 3.26 12.74
C GLY A 173 1.64 3.13 11.24
N GLY A 174 2.46 3.86 10.48
CA GLY A 174 2.55 3.76 9.03
C GLY A 174 3.33 2.52 8.55
N ARG A 175 3.44 2.37 7.26
CA ARG A 175 4.05 1.21 6.58
C ARG A 175 4.86 1.62 5.37
N VAL A 176 5.76 0.73 4.94
CA VAL A 176 6.47 0.83 3.67
C VAL A 176 6.01 -0.29 2.76
N TYR A 177 5.48 0.07 1.60
CA TYR A 177 5.07 -0.87 0.57
C TYR A 177 6.14 -1.00 -0.49
N ILE A 178 6.51 -2.24 -0.79
CA ILE A 178 7.49 -2.59 -1.82
C ILE A 178 6.80 -3.44 -2.85
N ARG A 179 6.67 -2.90 -4.06
CA ARG A 179 6.04 -3.54 -5.20
C ARG A 179 7.04 -3.81 -6.31
N HIS A 180 6.73 -4.77 -7.14
CA HIS A 180 7.55 -5.12 -8.29
C HIS A 180 6.73 -5.15 -9.58
N SER A 181 7.36 -4.69 -10.66
CA SER A 181 6.87 -4.79 -12.03
C SER A 181 7.95 -5.39 -12.92
N ASN A 182 7.56 -6.23 -13.87
CA ASN A 182 8.48 -6.73 -14.92
C ASN A 182 8.87 -5.66 -15.92
N LEU A 183 8.12 -4.56 -15.96
CA LEU A 183 8.35 -3.45 -16.86
C LEU A 183 9.49 -2.57 -16.33
N THR A 184 10.11 -1.82 -17.23
CA THR A 184 11.20 -0.90 -16.91
C THR A 184 10.84 0.54 -17.21
N GLY A 185 11.48 1.48 -16.51
CA GLY A 185 11.25 2.90 -16.72
C GLY A 185 9.82 3.35 -16.44
N GLY A 186 9.33 4.33 -17.20
CA GLY A 186 8.02 4.95 -17.00
C GLY A 186 6.80 4.03 -17.22
N SER A 187 7.00 2.84 -17.78
CA SER A 187 5.93 1.84 -17.94
C SER A 187 5.62 1.09 -16.63
N ALA A 188 6.54 1.11 -15.66
CA ALA A 188 6.34 0.50 -14.35
C ALA A 188 5.62 1.50 -13.43
N THR A 189 4.36 1.25 -13.11
CA THR A 189 3.57 2.09 -12.20
C THR A 189 3.30 1.37 -10.89
N PHE A 190 3.22 2.12 -9.79
CA PHE A 190 2.95 1.55 -8.46
C PHE A 190 1.59 0.86 -8.40
N GLN A 191 0.59 1.40 -9.07
CA GLN A 191 -0.78 0.88 -9.10
C GLN A 191 -0.88 -0.49 -9.80
N ALA A 192 -0.13 -0.69 -10.88
CA ALA A 192 -0.07 -1.95 -11.61
C ALA A 192 1.01 -2.91 -11.10
N ALA A 193 1.90 -2.41 -10.24
CA ALA A 193 2.93 -3.22 -9.59
C ALA A 193 2.33 -4.04 -8.44
N GLN A 194 2.92 -5.20 -8.11
CA GLN A 194 2.43 -6.08 -7.04
C GLN A 194 3.34 -6.10 -5.83
N ASP A 195 2.72 -6.29 -4.66
CA ASP A 195 3.44 -6.51 -3.43
C ASP A 195 4.29 -7.80 -3.54
N VAL A 196 5.59 -7.68 -3.31
CA VAL A 196 6.52 -8.82 -3.32
C VAL A 196 6.75 -9.39 -1.92
N ILE A 197 6.45 -8.59 -0.91
CA ILE A 197 6.45 -8.96 0.51
C ILE A 197 5.28 -8.25 1.19
N GLN A 198 4.94 -8.66 2.39
CA GLN A 198 4.04 -7.86 3.24
C GLN A 198 4.67 -6.50 3.53
N ALA A 199 3.82 -5.47 3.62
CA ALA A 199 4.28 -4.13 3.95
C ALA A 199 5.05 -4.13 5.28
N VAL A 200 6.27 -3.58 5.25
CA VAL A 200 7.11 -3.49 6.44
C VAL A 200 6.73 -2.27 7.29
N PRO A 201 7.06 -2.25 8.60
CA PRO A 201 6.78 -1.10 9.45
C PRO A 201 7.39 0.19 8.91
N GLY A 202 6.73 1.33 9.14
CA GLY A 202 7.16 2.64 8.64
C GLY A 202 8.51 3.14 9.16
N ASN A 203 9.01 2.57 10.24
CA ASN A 203 10.35 2.84 10.77
C ASN A 203 11.46 1.94 10.19
N ALA A 204 11.13 1.05 9.24
CA ALA A 204 12.13 0.23 8.55
C ALA A 204 12.96 1.08 7.59
N THR A 205 14.22 0.68 7.39
CA THR A 205 15.17 1.27 6.44
C THR A 205 15.66 0.25 5.41
N GLU A 206 15.29 -1.00 5.58
CA GLU A 206 15.63 -2.08 4.65
C GLU A 206 14.58 -3.19 4.68
N ALA A 207 14.54 -3.97 3.61
CA ALA A 207 13.75 -5.17 3.50
C ALA A 207 14.42 -6.20 2.59
N LEU A 208 14.20 -7.49 2.88
CA LEU A 208 14.57 -8.58 1.97
C LEU A 208 13.40 -8.87 1.03
N VAL A 209 13.68 -8.88 -0.25
CA VAL A 209 12.72 -9.14 -1.33
C VAL A 209 13.21 -10.25 -2.23
N PRO A 210 12.34 -10.97 -2.96
CA PRO A 210 12.77 -11.88 -4.03
C PRO A 210 13.62 -11.12 -5.05
N ALA A 211 14.73 -11.74 -5.49
CA ALA A 211 15.61 -11.17 -6.53
C ALA A 211 14.97 -11.37 -7.91
N LEU A 212 14.28 -10.36 -8.41
CA LEU A 212 13.52 -10.41 -9.66
C LEU A 212 14.02 -9.35 -10.65
N PRO A 213 14.14 -9.68 -11.96
CA PRO A 213 14.42 -8.67 -12.98
C PRO A 213 13.20 -7.78 -13.19
N GLY A 214 13.41 -6.47 -13.37
CA GLY A 214 12.35 -5.50 -13.54
C GLY A 214 12.52 -4.30 -12.62
N THR A 215 11.42 -3.65 -12.24
CA THR A 215 11.43 -2.43 -11.45
C THR A 215 10.77 -2.66 -10.10
N TYR A 216 11.48 -2.35 -9.03
CA TYR A 216 10.91 -2.24 -7.68
C TYR A 216 10.44 -0.81 -7.45
N LEU A 217 9.25 -0.67 -6.87
CA LEU A 217 8.62 0.60 -6.57
C LEU A 217 8.28 0.63 -5.09
N VAL A 218 8.68 1.71 -4.42
CA VAL A 218 8.53 1.83 -2.97
C VAL A 218 7.78 3.11 -2.63
N LYS A 219 6.78 2.99 -1.74
CA LYS A 219 6.02 4.12 -1.19
C LYS A 219 5.92 4.01 0.32
N PHE A 220 5.91 5.16 1.00
CA PHE A 220 5.44 5.25 2.37
C PHE A 220 3.92 5.33 2.41
N GLN A 221 3.36 4.77 3.46
CA GLN A 221 1.95 4.93 3.84
C GLN A 221 1.88 5.40 5.29
N ASP A 222 1.10 6.44 5.55
CA ASP A 222 0.85 6.93 6.91
C ASP A 222 -0.09 5.98 7.70
N ASP A 223 -0.30 6.27 8.97
CA ASP A 223 -1.22 5.53 9.83
C ASP A 223 -2.71 5.75 9.49
N GLY A 224 -3.01 6.73 8.63
CA GLY A 224 -4.33 6.99 8.05
C GLY A 224 -4.60 6.23 6.76
N GLY A 225 -3.61 5.49 6.24
CA GLY A 225 -3.72 4.69 5.03
C GLY A 225 -3.35 5.42 3.73
N ARG A 226 -2.84 6.67 3.79
CA ARG A 226 -2.48 7.45 2.61
C ARG A 226 -1.07 7.16 2.16
N PHE A 227 -0.88 7.04 0.86
CA PHE A 227 0.42 6.85 0.24
C PHE A 227 1.12 8.17 -0.06
N SER A 228 2.46 8.14 -0.06
CA SER A 228 3.27 9.22 -0.63
C SER A 228 2.89 9.47 -2.10
N ASP A 229 3.09 10.69 -2.56
CA ASP A 229 2.66 11.14 -3.89
C ASP A 229 3.26 10.28 -5.00
N THR A 230 4.58 10.21 -5.08
CA THR A 230 5.30 9.43 -6.08
C THR A 230 6.02 8.23 -5.47
N ALA A 231 6.13 7.13 -6.24
CA ALA A 231 6.93 5.99 -5.85
C ALA A 231 8.40 6.21 -6.20
N ALA A 232 9.28 5.93 -5.26
CA ALA A 232 10.68 5.73 -5.60
C ALA A 232 10.82 4.43 -6.39
N SER A 233 11.63 4.41 -7.44
CA SER A 233 11.79 3.25 -8.30
C SER A 233 13.27 2.91 -8.53
N ILE A 234 13.57 1.62 -8.62
CA ILE A 234 14.89 1.12 -9.00
C ILE A 234 14.73 -0.07 -9.94
N THR A 235 15.37 0.01 -11.11
CA THR A 235 15.33 -1.05 -12.12
C THR A 235 16.53 -1.97 -11.96
N VAL A 236 16.26 -3.27 -11.97
CA VAL A 236 17.27 -4.32 -11.78
C VAL A 236 17.27 -5.23 -13.01
N SER A 237 18.45 -5.45 -13.57
CA SER A 237 18.70 -6.45 -14.59
C SER A 237 19.41 -7.64 -13.93
N LEU A 238 18.63 -8.60 -13.46
CA LEU A 238 19.18 -9.86 -12.98
C LEU A 238 19.24 -10.83 -14.17
N VAL A 239 20.39 -11.41 -14.41
CA VAL A 239 20.56 -12.43 -15.44
C VAL A 239 19.85 -13.70 -14.94
N ASP A 240 18.91 -14.25 -15.72
CA ASP A 240 18.31 -15.56 -15.46
C ASP A 240 19.44 -16.62 -15.54
N VAL A 241 19.86 -17.12 -14.39
CA VAL A 241 20.94 -18.13 -14.29
C VAL A 241 20.44 -19.54 -14.60
N ILE A 242 19.12 -19.74 -14.70
CA ILE A 242 18.53 -21.05 -14.95
C ILE A 242 18.20 -21.16 -16.44
N ASP A 243 18.83 -22.12 -17.12
CA ASP A 243 18.44 -22.50 -18.47
C ASP A 243 16.99 -23.00 -18.46
N SER A 244 16.12 -22.29 -19.18
CA SER A 244 14.69 -22.56 -19.23
C SER A 244 14.11 -22.28 -20.61
N ILE A 245 13.01 -22.96 -20.93
CA ILE A 245 12.25 -22.67 -22.14
C ILE A 245 10.94 -21.95 -21.79
N THR A 246 10.54 -21.02 -22.64
CA THR A 246 9.19 -20.45 -22.60
C THR A 246 8.20 -21.42 -23.22
N ILE A 247 7.20 -21.82 -22.46
CA ILE A 247 6.17 -22.78 -22.90
C ILE A 247 4.88 -22.09 -23.34
N LYS A 248 4.57 -20.94 -22.74
CA LYS A 248 3.40 -20.09 -23.09
C LYS A 248 3.69 -18.65 -22.69
N THR A 249 3.34 -17.73 -23.55
CA THR A 249 3.13 -16.32 -23.19
C THR A 249 1.70 -15.99 -23.53
N ASP A 250 0.98 -15.45 -22.54
CA ASP A 250 -0.38 -14.97 -22.69
C ASP A 250 -0.45 -13.50 -22.28
N ARG A 251 -1.00 -12.67 -23.17
CA ARG A 251 -1.16 -11.23 -22.95
C ARG A 251 -2.56 -10.83 -23.33
N GLU A 252 -3.18 -10.12 -22.44
CA GLU A 252 -4.45 -9.48 -22.66
C GLU A 252 -4.25 -7.98 -22.64
N ASP A 253 -4.43 -7.34 -23.78
CA ASP A 253 -4.23 -5.91 -24.00
C ASP A 253 -5.18 -5.39 -25.08
N THR A 254 -4.94 -4.17 -25.58
CA THR A 254 -5.77 -3.54 -26.63
C THR A 254 -5.72 -4.25 -27.97
N ASP A 255 -4.60 -4.91 -28.28
CA ASP A 255 -4.32 -5.53 -29.57
C ASP A 255 -4.63 -7.02 -29.57
N SER A 256 -4.52 -7.66 -28.42
CA SER A 256 -4.90 -9.06 -28.20
C SER A 256 -6.34 -9.11 -27.71
N PRO A 257 -7.20 -9.94 -28.30
CA PRO A 257 -8.64 -9.84 -28.15
C PRO A 257 -9.24 -9.97 -26.74
N PRO A 258 -8.54 -10.28 -25.66
CA PRO A 258 -9.23 -10.67 -24.44
C PRO A 258 -9.88 -9.56 -23.64
N PHE A 259 -9.28 -8.39 -23.49
CA PHE A 259 -10.02 -7.27 -22.87
C PHE A 259 -11.20 -6.80 -23.74
N ASN A 260 -11.16 -7.10 -25.01
CA ASN A 260 -12.21 -6.84 -25.99
C ASN A 260 -13.12 -8.08 -26.21
N ASN A 261 -13.02 -9.08 -25.35
CA ASN A 261 -13.86 -10.27 -25.42
C ASN A 261 -15.30 -9.92 -25.07
N THR A 262 -16.25 -10.36 -25.89
CA THR A 262 -17.69 -10.17 -25.68
C THR A 262 -18.26 -11.17 -24.67
N THR A 263 -17.48 -12.07 -24.12
CA THR A 263 -17.92 -13.06 -23.14
C THR A 263 -18.17 -12.40 -21.78
N SER A 264 -19.39 -11.99 -21.53
CA SER A 264 -19.82 -11.24 -20.33
C SER A 264 -19.52 -11.96 -19.00
N SER A 265 -19.42 -13.29 -19.01
CA SER A 265 -19.14 -14.07 -17.80
C SER A 265 -17.70 -13.90 -17.27
N LEU A 266 -16.80 -13.33 -18.04
CA LEU A 266 -15.42 -13.07 -17.62
C LEU A 266 -15.31 -11.75 -16.83
N PHE A 267 -16.28 -10.86 -16.97
CA PHE A 267 -16.27 -9.53 -16.38
C PHE A 267 -17.26 -9.47 -15.20
N THR A 268 -16.80 -9.04 -14.06
CA THR A 268 -17.64 -8.71 -12.90
C THR A 268 -17.32 -7.30 -12.44
N ASN A 269 -18.26 -6.35 -12.61
CA ASN A 269 -18.07 -4.92 -12.33
C ASN A 269 -16.86 -4.29 -13.06
N THR A 270 -16.37 -4.93 -14.13
CA THR A 270 -15.32 -4.42 -14.99
C THR A 270 -15.79 -4.39 -16.44
N GLN A 271 -15.14 -3.60 -17.26
CA GLN A 271 -15.38 -3.54 -18.71
C GLN A 271 -14.12 -3.09 -19.44
N TYR A 272 -14.04 -3.43 -20.72
CA TYR A 272 -13.06 -2.83 -21.61
C TYR A 272 -13.55 -1.45 -22.08
N ASP A 273 -12.72 -0.43 -21.91
CA ASP A 273 -12.95 0.93 -22.44
C ASP A 273 -12.04 1.17 -23.64
N SER A 274 -12.63 1.25 -24.84
CA SER A 274 -11.89 1.46 -26.07
C SER A 274 -11.27 2.85 -26.18
N THR A 275 -11.82 3.85 -25.48
CA THR A 275 -11.28 5.21 -25.45
C THR A 275 -10.01 5.29 -24.62
N LYS A 276 -9.98 4.57 -23.50
CA LYS A 276 -8.83 4.48 -22.60
C LYS A 276 -7.85 3.36 -22.98
N GLY A 277 -8.28 2.45 -23.86
CA GLY A 277 -7.48 1.31 -24.29
C GLY A 277 -7.14 0.31 -23.19
N GLY A 278 -8.07 0.05 -22.27
CA GLY A 278 -7.80 -0.87 -21.17
C GLY A 278 -9.05 -1.32 -20.39
N LEU A 279 -8.81 -2.17 -19.41
CA LEU A 279 -9.82 -2.67 -18.49
C LEU A 279 -10.03 -1.66 -17.36
N ILE A 280 -11.28 -1.31 -17.10
CA ILE A 280 -11.68 -0.35 -16.07
C ILE A 280 -12.80 -0.93 -15.19
N LEU A 281 -13.00 -0.37 -13.99
CA LEU A 281 -14.25 -0.57 -13.24
C LEU A 281 -15.40 0.09 -14.00
N THR A 282 -16.51 -0.63 -14.17
CA THR A 282 -17.67 -0.14 -14.90
C THR A 282 -18.27 1.12 -14.27
N ASN A 283 -18.37 1.13 -12.94
CA ASN A 283 -18.89 2.26 -12.19
C ASN A 283 -18.30 2.27 -10.78
N PRO A 284 -17.20 2.99 -10.54
CA PRO A 284 -16.56 3.05 -9.21
C PRO A 284 -17.46 3.70 -8.14
N ALA A 285 -18.42 4.54 -8.52
CA ALA A 285 -19.38 5.11 -7.56
C ALA A 285 -20.33 4.07 -6.96
N SER A 286 -20.57 2.94 -7.65
CA SER A 286 -21.44 1.87 -7.18
C SER A 286 -20.66 0.62 -6.76
N ASN A 287 -19.53 0.36 -7.39
CA ASN A 287 -18.74 -0.85 -7.20
C ASN A 287 -17.27 -0.49 -7.08
N LEU A 288 -16.78 -0.47 -5.85
CA LEU A 288 -15.38 -0.15 -5.55
C LEU A 288 -14.41 -1.28 -5.95
N THR A 289 -14.93 -2.45 -6.31
CA THR A 289 -14.13 -3.61 -6.71
C THR A 289 -14.78 -4.32 -7.89
N GLY A 290 -13.95 -4.77 -8.81
CA GLY A 290 -14.37 -5.59 -9.94
C GLY A 290 -13.31 -6.60 -10.34
N THR A 291 -13.70 -7.66 -11.04
CA THR A 291 -12.80 -8.73 -11.48
C THR A 291 -12.93 -9.03 -12.96
N TYR A 292 -11.85 -9.54 -13.52
CA TYR A 292 -11.77 -10.08 -14.86
C TYR A 292 -11.02 -11.40 -14.84
N ASP A 293 -11.63 -12.47 -15.34
CA ASP A 293 -11.03 -13.80 -15.44
C ASP A 293 -10.43 -14.01 -16.82
N PHE A 294 -9.22 -14.58 -16.89
CA PHE A 294 -8.59 -14.93 -18.17
C PHE A 294 -9.36 -16.06 -18.85
N VAL A 295 -9.44 -15.98 -20.19
CA VAL A 295 -10.17 -16.96 -21.01
C VAL A 295 -9.56 -18.34 -20.88
N ASP A 296 -8.22 -18.42 -20.98
CA ASP A 296 -7.48 -19.67 -21.08
C ASP A 296 -7.02 -20.17 -19.71
N THR A 297 -7.12 -21.47 -19.52
CA THR A 297 -6.45 -22.19 -18.43
C THR A 297 -5.12 -22.73 -18.96
N LEU A 298 -4.01 -22.43 -18.30
CA LEU A 298 -2.71 -23.02 -18.58
C LEU A 298 -2.73 -24.46 -18.05
N ASP A 299 -2.82 -25.48 -18.94
CA ASP A 299 -2.75 -26.91 -18.60
C ASP A 299 -1.41 -27.50 -19.06
N LEU A 300 -0.62 -27.98 -18.12
CA LEU A 300 0.69 -28.61 -18.36
C LEU A 300 0.61 -30.13 -18.69
N GLY A 301 -0.59 -30.73 -18.66
CA GLY A 301 -0.78 -32.16 -18.86
C GLY A 301 -0.29 -33.06 -17.72
N GLY A 302 0.35 -32.46 -16.72
CA GLY A 302 0.87 -33.13 -15.53
C GLY A 302 1.35 -32.12 -14.51
N THR A 303 1.62 -32.54 -13.27
CA THR A 303 2.08 -31.65 -12.20
C THR A 303 3.57 -31.36 -12.36
N PHE A 304 3.90 -30.08 -12.62
CA PHE A 304 5.26 -29.59 -12.76
C PHE A 304 5.48 -28.32 -11.94
N SER A 305 6.76 -28.04 -11.64
CA SER A 305 7.19 -26.74 -11.16
C SER A 305 7.67 -25.90 -12.33
N LEU A 306 7.14 -24.68 -12.48
CA LEU A 306 7.48 -23.74 -13.54
C LEU A 306 7.68 -22.35 -12.96
N THR A 307 8.42 -21.52 -13.69
CA THR A 307 8.54 -20.08 -13.38
C THR A 307 7.45 -19.32 -14.12
N LEU A 308 6.65 -18.56 -13.38
CA LEU A 308 5.68 -17.60 -13.93
C LEU A 308 6.21 -16.19 -13.74
N LYS A 309 6.24 -15.44 -14.85
CA LYS A 309 6.53 -14.00 -14.87
C LYS A 309 5.30 -13.29 -15.40
N ARG A 310 4.81 -12.29 -14.70
CA ARG A 310 3.62 -11.52 -15.12
C ARG A 310 3.99 -10.34 -16.01
N HIS A 311 3.06 -9.98 -16.86
CA HIS A 311 3.03 -8.73 -17.62
C HIS A 311 1.85 -7.92 -17.11
N PHE A 312 2.11 -6.73 -16.55
CA PHE A 312 1.07 -5.99 -15.89
C PHE A 312 1.37 -4.49 -15.98
N GLN A 313 0.53 -3.75 -16.69
CA GLN A 313 0.69 -2.32 -16.93
C GLN A 313 -0.65 -1.62 -16.78
N GLY A 314 -0.68 -0.57 -16.01
CA GLY A 314 -1.88 0.24 -15.83
C GLY A 314 -1.59 1.52 -15.06
N VAL A 315 -2.56 2.41 -15.05
CA VAL A 315 -2.48 3.73 -14.41
C VAL A 315 -3.82 4.08 -13.78
N GLY A 316 -3.76 4.62 -12.57
CA GLY A 316 -4.93 5.22 -11.94
C GLY A 316 -5.30 6.54 -12.65
N TYR A 317 -6.60 6.85 -12.71
CA TYR A 317 -7.08 8.11 -13.28
C TYR A 317 -8.32 8.60 -12.53
N TYR A 318 -8.57 9.89 -12.62
CA TYR A 318 -9.79 10.51 -12.11
C TYR A 318 -10.94 10.30 -13.08
N THR A 319 -12.12 9.90 -12.57
CA THR A 319 -13.33 9.68 -13.39
C THR A 319 -14.11 10.95 -13.63
N GLY A 320 -13.91 11.97 -12.81
CA GLY A 320 -14.55 13.27 -12.93
C GLY A 320 -13.89 14.14 -14.00
N ASP A 321 -14.70 14.91 -14.71
CA ASP A 321 -14.21 16.00 -15.54
C ASP A 321 -13.77 17.15 -14.62
N LEU A 322 -12.55 17.65 -14.82
CA LEU A 322 -11.97 18.68 -13.97
C LEU A 322 -12.75 20.00 -13.99
N PHE A 323 -13.53 20.29 -15.04
CA PHE A 323 -14.19 21.57 -15.22
C PHE A 323 -15.67 21.50 -15.63
N ASP A 324 -16.02 20.68 -16.63
CA ASP A 324 -17.31 20.81 -17.33
C ASP A 324 -18.49 20.13 -16.61
N ASN A 325 -18.24 19.16 -15.72
CA ASN A 325 -19.30 18.39 -15.03
C ASN A 325 -19.33 18.57 -13.50
N ARG A 326 -18.51 19.48 -12.97
CA ARG A 326 -18.52 19.79 -11.53
C ARG A 326 -19.57 20.85 -11.24
N THR A 327 -20.43 20.59 -10.28
CA THR A 327 -21.50 21.49 -9.83
C THR A 327 -21.14 22.28 -8.58
N ASP A 328 -20.05 21.91 -7.91
CA ASP A 328 -19.53 22.58 -6.73
C ASP A 328 -18.72 23.83 -7.12
N LEU A 329 -18.67 24.79 -6.22
CA LEU A 329 -17.94 26.05 -6.42
C LEU A 329 -16.44 25.79 -6.52
N ILE A 330 -15.75 26.46 -7.45
CA ILE A 330 -14.32 26.30 -7.71
C ILE A 330 -13.45 26.52 -6.47
N ASP A 331 -13.86 27.43 -5.58
CA ASP A 331 -13.15 27.73 -4.32
C ASP A 331 -13.26 26.61 -3.27
N THR A 332 -14.14 25.63 -3.49
CA THR A 332 -14.27 24.43 -2.65
C THR A 332 -13.44 23.24 -3.15
N TRP A 333 -12.80 23.38 -4.31
CA TRP A 333 -12.02 22.30 -4.91
C TRP A 333 -10.67 22.11 -4.20
N THR A 334 -10.43 20.91 -3.72
CA THR A 334 -9.17 20.54 -3.05
C THR A 334 -8.14 19.95 -4.03
N ASP A 335 -8.52 19.77 -5.28
CA ASP A 335 -7.75 19.09 -6.33
C ASP A 335 -7.56 19.98 -7.58
N PHE A 336 -7.64 21.29 -7.41
CA PHE A 336 -7.53 22.25 -8.51
C PHE A 336 -6.18 22.21 -9.25
N ASP A 337 -5.12 21.85 -8.54
CA ASP A 337 -3.75 21.71 -9.03
C ASP A 337 -3.44 20.29 -9.55
N GLY A 338 -4.45 19.43 -9.64
CA GLY A 338 -4.37 18.05 -10.07
C GLY A 338 -4.03 17.11 -8.91
N THR A 339 -4.86 16.09 -8.73
CA THR A 339 -4.59 15.01 -7.79
C THR A 339 -4.08 13.78 -8.52
N VAL A 340 -3.05 13.16 -7.97
CA VAL A 340 -2.60 11.85 -8.44
C VAL A 340 -3.64 10.81 -8.02
N ALA A 341 -4.10 9.98 -8.96
CA ALA A 341 -5.03 8.90 -8.67
C ALA A 341 -4.32 7.76 -7.92
N ASN A 342 -4.09 7.96 -6.62
CA ASN A 342 -3.38 7.02 -5.74
C ASN A 342 -4.28 5.97 -5.08
N GLU A 343 -5.58 6.18 -5.10
CA GLU A 343 -6.56 5.37 -4.39
C GLU A 343 -7.12 4.22 -5.24
N ALA A 344 -6.73 4.15 -6.53
CA ALA A 344 -7.08 3.06 -7.43
C ALA A 344 -5.90 2.11 -7.60
N ASN A 345 -6.16 0.80 -7.50
CA ASN A 345 -5.18 -0.25 -7.61
C ASN A 345 -5.65 -1.36 -8.55
N ALA A 346 -4.68 -2.12 -9.06
CA ALA A 346 -4.95 -3.35 -9.78
C ALA A 346 -4.03 -4.45 -9.26
N ARG A 347 -4.52 -5.67 -9.26
CA ARG A 347 -3.72 -6.86 -8.93
C ARG A 347 -4.11 -8.01 -9.84
N ILE A 348 -3.17 -8.90 -10.08
CA ILE A 348 -3.40 -10.17 -10.75
C ILE A 348 -3.18 -11.29 -9.74
N SER A 349 -4.09 -12.24 -9.70
CA SER A 349 -4.06 -13.40 -8.82
C SER A 349 -4.03 -14.69 -9.65
N VAL A 350 -3.48 -15.73 -9.07
CA VAL A 350 -3.40 -17.06 -9.67
C VAL A 350 -3.96 -18.11 -8.71
N ARG A 351 -4.67 -19.09 -9.25
CA ARG A 351 -5.03 -20.31 -8.54
C ARG A 351 -4.55 -21.55 -9.29
N THR A 352 -4.27 -22.59 -8.56
CA THR A 352 -3.65 -23.79 -9.12
C THR A 352 -4.43 -25.05 -8.79
N THR A 353 -4.29 -26.07 -9.63
CA THR A 353 -4.79 -27.41 -9.36
C THR A 353 -3.77 -28.45 -9.77
N THR A 354 -3.77 -29.59 -9.11
CA THR A 354 -3.06 -30.81 -9.53
C THR A 354 -3.95 -31.72 -10.36
N ASP A 355 -5.26 -31.46 -10.38
CA ASP A 355 -6.24 -32.24 -11.14
C ASP A 355 -6.20 -31.88 -12.63
N ASP A 356 -6.86 -32.71 -13.44
CA ASP A 356 -7.09 -32.40 -14.85
C ASP A 356 -8.07 -31.23 -14.98
N PRO A 357 -7.65 -30.07 -15.55
CA PRO A 357 -8.52 -28.90 -15.71
C PRO A 357 -9.81 -29.19 -16.49
N SER A 358 -9.84 -30.21 -17.33
CA SER A 358 -11.02 -30.60 -18.13
C SER A 358 -12.01 -31.50 -17.37
N SER A 359 -11.67 -31.98 -16.17
CA SER A 359 -12.41 -33.02 -15.45
C SER A 359 -12.93 -32.59 -14.08
N SER A 360 -13.60 -31.43 -14.00
CA SER A 360 -14.15 -30.87 -12.76
C SER A 360 -13.09 -30.72 -11.64
N PRO A 361 -12.00 -30.00 -11.87
CA PRO A 361 -10.88 -29.90 -10.96
C PRO A 361 -11.21 -29.11 -9.69
N THR A 362 -10.52 -29.44 -8.60
CA THR A 362 -10.50 -28.63 -7.39
C THR A 362 -9.32 -27.67 -7.44
N TYR A 363 -9.60 -26.38 -7.47
CA TYR A 363 -8.57 -25.34 -7.42
C TYR A 363 -8.34 -24.86 -6.00
N THR A 364 -7.12 -24.36 -5.74
CA THR A 364 -6.84 -23.52 -4.57
C THR A 364 -7.63 -22.22 -4.64
N ASP A 365 -7.64 -21.45 -3.56
CA ASP A 365 -8.11 -20.07 -3.62
C ASP A 365 -7.19 -19.23 -4.51
N PHE A 366 -7.72 -18.12 -5.04
CA PHE A 366 -6.89 -17.14 -5.74
C PHE A 366 -5.95 -16.45 -4.77
N ASN A 367 -4.65 -16.53 -5.06
CA ASN A 367 -3.58 -15.87 -4.33
C ASN A 367 -2.90 -14.84 -5.24
N ASP A 368 -2.35 -13.80 -4.64
CA ASP A 368 -1.64 -12.77 -5.39
C ASP A 368 -0.51 -13.40 -6.22
N PHE A 369 -0.47 -13.01 -7.49
CA PHE A 369 0.52 -13.49 -8.43
C PHE A 369 1.76 -12.60 -8.41
N ALA A 370 2.77 -12.99 -7.61
CA ALA A 370 4.13 -12.47 -7.72
C ALA A 370 4.94 -13.33 -8.68
N ASN A 371 5.95 -12.74 -9.35
CA ASN A 371 6.90 -13.52 -10.16
C ASN A 371 7.60 -14.56 -9.30
N GLY A 372 7.65 -15.81 -9.77
CA GLY A 372 8.26 -16.87 -8.97
C GLY A 372 8.00 -18.27 -9.53
N VAL A 373 8.36 -19.27 -8.73
CA VAL A 373 8.15 -20.68 -9.05
C VAL A 373 6.80 -21.13 -8.48
N PHE A 374 6.00 -21.72 -9.34
CA PHE A 374 4.70 -22.28 -9.01
C PHE A 374 4.68 -23.78 -9.34
N LYS A 375 3.87 -24.54 -8.60
CA LYS A 375 3.70 -25.98 -8.81
C LYS A 375 2.23 -26.29 -9.02
N GLY A 376 1.92 -27.03 -10.08
CA GLY A 376 0.57 -27.43 -10.41
C GLY A 376 0.51 -28.11 -11.77
N ARG A 377 -0.66 -28.61 -12.15
CA ARG A 377 -1.01 -29.02 -13.51
C ARG A 377 -1.76 -27.91 -14.23
N GLY A 378 -2.81 -27.37 -13.59
CA GLY A 378 -3.65 -26.31 -14.15
C GLY A 378 -3.48 -24.99 -13.41
N PHE A 379 -3.48 -23.87 -14.14
CA PHE A 379 -3.36 -22.52 -13.60
C PHE A 379 -4.42 -21.64 -14.23
N GLN A 380 -5.11 -20.87 -13.38
CA GLN A 380 -6.09 -19.86 -13.80
C GLN A 380 -5.72 -18.51 -13.20
N PHE A 381 -5.95 -17.45 -13.97
CA PHE A 381 -5.56 -16.10 -13.62
C PHE A 381 -6.79 -15.19 -13.51
N ARG A 382 -6.75 -14.25 -12.58
CA ARG A 382 -7.78 -13.26 -12.34
C ARG A 382 -7.16 -11.90 -12.10
N VAL A 383 -7.64 -10.90 -12.79
CA VAL A 383 -7.38 -9.50 -12.48
C VAL A 383 -8.45 -9.02 -11.49
N THR A 384 -8.03 -8.24 -10.50
CA THR A 384 -8.92 -7.48 -9.63
C THR A 384 -8.55 -6.00 -9.75
N LEU A 385 -9.54 -5.17 -10.07
CA LEU A 385 -9.44 -3.72 -9.99
C LEU A 385 -10.15 -3.28 -8.72
N GLU A 386 -9.57 -2.34 -8.00
CA GLU A 386 -10.15 -1.80 -6.76
C GLU A 386 -9.84 -0.31 -6.62
N THR A 387 -10.74 0.41 -5.98
CA THR A 387 -10.54 1.79 -5.56
C THR A 387 -11.14 1.99 -4.19
N VAL A 388 -10.59 2.89 -3.40
CA VAL A 388 -11.19 3.34 -2.13
C VAL A 388 -11.85 4.71 -2.28
N ASP A 389 -11.65 5.37 -3.41
CA ASP A 389 -12.27 6.63 -3.78
C ASP A 389 -13.15 6.44 -5.02
N SER A 390 -14.45 6.72 -4.89
CA SER A 390 -15.44 6.61 -5.98
C SER A 390 -15.17 7.55 -7.16
N ALA A 391 -14.37 8.59 -6.97
CA ALA A 391 -13.94 9.53 -8.01
C ALA A 391 -12.71 9.03 -8.79
N GLN A 392 -12.09 7.93 -8.38
CA GLN A 392 -10.91 7.37 -9.02
C GLN A 392 -11.21 5.99 -9.60
N ASN A 393 -10.51 5.67 -10.67
CA ASN A 393 -10.61 4.37 -11.33
C ASN A 393 -9.23 3.92 -11.81
N MET A 394 -9.09 2.64 -12.09
CA MET A 394 -7.89 2.05 -12.68
C MET A 394 -8.10 1.81 -14.16
N ASN A 395 -7.15 2.22 -15.00
CA ASN A 395 -7.04 1.81 -16.40
C ASN A 395 -5.92 0.79 -16.53
N LEU A 396 -6.26 -0.49 -16.61
CA LEU A 396 -5.31 -1.56 -16.82
C LEU A 396 -5.14 -1.82 -18.33
N GLN A 397 -4.01 -1.41 -18.86
CA GLN A 397 -3.71 -1.47 -20.30
C GLN A 397 -3.17 -2.83 -20.75
N GLN A 398 -2.54 -3.57 -19.84
CA GLN A 398 -2.02 -4.90 -20.13
C GLN A 398 -2.06 -5.78 -18.89
N ALA A 399 -2.52 -7.02 -19.04
CA ALA A 399 -2.36 -8.11 -18.09
C ALA A 399 -1.88 -9.35 -18.82
N GLY A 400 -1.09 -10.19 -18.14
CA GLY A 400 -0.62 -11.42 -18.75
C GLY A 400 0.47 -12.12 -17.95
N TYR A 401 0.93 -13.22 -18.50
CA TYR A 401 2.02 -13.99 -17.92
C TYR A 401 2.90 -14.62 -19.00
N THR A 402 4.15 -14.94 -18.62
CA THR A 402 5.04 -15.85 -19.34
C THR A 402 5.32 -17.03 -18.43
N ALA A 403 5.05 -18.22 -18.92
CA ALA A 403 5.34 -19.49 -18.27
C ALA A 403 6.62 -20.08 -18.85
N SER A 404 7.60 -20.36 -18.00
CA SER A 404 8.89 -20.95 -18.39
C SER A 404 9.16 -22.21 -17.59
N MET A 405 9.63 -23.24 -18.28
CA MET A 405 9.93 -24.55 -17.72
C MET A 405 11.44 -24.70 -17.57
N PRO A 406 11.98 -24.95 -16.35
CA PRO A 406 13.41 -25.08 -16.14
C PRO A 406 13.95 -26.36 -16.77
N SER A 407 15.19 -26.33 -17.24
CA SER A 407 15.93 -27.50 -17.70
C SER A 407 16.25 -28.44 -16.54
N ARG A 408 16.36 -29.72 -16.87
CA ARG A 408 16.71 -30.79 -15.93
C ARG A 408 17.51 -31.86 -16.60
N VAL A 409 18.48 -32.38 -15.87
CA VAL A 409 19.22 -33.58 -16.27
C VAL A 409 18.98 -34.70 -15.24
N GLU A 410 18.71 -35.89 -15.72
CA GLU A 410 18.60 -37.09 -14.91
C GLU A 410 19.65 -38.12 -15.35
N GLN A 411 20.32 -38.71 -14.39
CA GLN A 411 21.35 -39.76 -14.63
C GLN A 411 20.99 -41.01 -13.85
N SER A 412 21.27 -42.18 -14.46
CA SER A 412 21.01 -43.45 -13.81
C SER A 412 22.28 -44.03 -13.15
N ALA A 413 22.08 -44.90 -12.18
CA ALA A 413 23.04 -45.93 -11.85
C ALA A 413 23.17 -46.95 -13.00
N VAL A 414 24.08 -47.91 -12.90
CA VAL A 414 24.23 -49.01 -13.87
C VAL A 414 22.95 -49.87 -13.91
N ILE A 415 22.46 -50.10 -15.11
CA ILE A 415 21.27 -50.90 -15.41
C ILE A 415 21.65 -52.08 -16.29
N ALA A 416 21.25 -53.30 -15.93
CA ALA A 416 21.35 -54.44 -16.79
C ALA A 416 20.21 -54.46 -17.82
N SER A 417 20.54 -54.56 -19.12
CA SER A 417 19.53 -54.55 -20.19
C SER A 417 18.70 -55.82 -20.25
N GLY A 418 19.29 -56.93 -19.88
CA GLY A 418 18.74 -58.26 -20.20
C GLY A 418 18.84 -58.55 -21.70
N ALA A 419 18.47 -59.77 -22.09
CA ALA A 419 18.55 -60.27 -23.48
C ALA A 419 17.35 -59.78 -24.33
N GLY A 420 16.82 -58.64 -24.13
CA GLY A 420 15.66 -58.06 -24.86
C GLY A 420 15.58 -56.56 -24.86
N ALA A 421 14.48 -56.04 -25.37
CA ALA A 421 14.22 -54.62 -25.28
C ALA A 421 13.94 -54.20 -23.82
N LYS A 422 14.75 -53.28 -23.26
CA LYS A 422 14.62 -52.79 -21.91
C LYS A 422 13.84 -51.49 -21.89
N VAL A 423 12.72 -51.51 -21.20
CA VAL A 423 11.99 -50.25 -20.89
C VAL A 423 12.62 -49.61 -19.67
N VAL A 424 12.95 -48.34 -19.78
CA VAL A 424 13.49 -47.51 -18.72
C VAL A 424 12.49 -46.41 -18.41
N THR A 425 12.11 -46.30 -17.15
CA THR A 425 11.23 -45.25 -16.66
C THR A 425 12.06 -44.18 -15.92
N PHE A 426 11.85 -42.90 -16.22
CA PHE A 426 12.48 -41.82 -15.50
C PHE A 426 11.97 -41.72 -14.06
N THR A 427 12.80 -41.26 -13.14
CA THR A 427 12.43 -41.07 -11.73
C THR A 427 11.30 -40.06 -11.60
N HIS A 428 11.36 -39.02 -12.41
CA HIS A 428 10.30 -38.00 -12.52
C HIS A 428 10.01 -37.74 -14.00
N PRO A 429 8.75 -37.50 -14.39
CA PRO A 429 8.41 -37.18 -15.77
C PRO A 429 9.10 -35.92 -16.26
N PHE A 430 9.51 -35.89 -17.53
CA PHE A 430 9.88 -34.68 -18.25
C PHE A 430 8.64 -34.05 -18.88
N PHE A 431 8.62 -32.72 -18.93
CA PHE A 431 7.63 -31.99 -19.70
C PHE A 431 7.93 -32.13 -21.19
N VAL A 432 6.95 -32.57 -21.96
CA VAL A 432 7.10 -32.80 -23.41
C VAL A 432 6.20 -31.90 -24.24
N GLY A 433 5.45 -31.02 -23.62
CA GLY A 433 4.39 -30.20 -24.23
C GLY A 433 3.02 -30.88 -24.13
N THR A 434 1.97 -30.12 -24.45
CA THR A 434 0.59 -30.61 -24.43
C THR A 434 -0.17 -30.19 -25.70
N SER A 435 -1.24 -30.94 -26.02
CA SER A 435 -2.15 -30.56 -27.11
C SER A 435 -2.85 -29.23 -26.83
N ALA A 436 -3.20 -28.95 -25.57
CA ALA A 436 -3.84 -27.71 -25.13
C ALA A 436 -2.95 -26.49 -25.40
N LEU A 437 -1.63 -26.66 -25.32
CA LEU A 437 -0.65 -25.60 -25.61
C LEU A 437 -0.20 -25.57 -27.08
N GLY A 438 -0.68 -26.52 -27.91
CA GLY A 438 -0.27 -26.64 -29.30
C GLY A 438 1.20 -27.04 -29.49
N ASN A 439 1.84 -27.59 -28.47
CA ASN A 439 3.27 -27.92 -28.48
C ASN A 439 3.57 -29.37 -28.05
N LEU A 440 2.61 -30.26 -28.19
CA LEU A 440 2.78 -31.70 -27.84
C LEU A 440 3.99 -32.30 -28.55
N ASN A 441 4.85 -32.99 -27.76
CA ASN A 441 6.09 -33.60 -28.18
C ASN A 441 7.19 -32.69 -28.73
N ASN A 442 7.05 -31.36 -28.59
CA ASN A 442 8.09 -30.42 -29.01
C ASN A 442 9.32 -30.43 -28.08
N PHE A 443 9.18 -30.98 -26.87
CA PHE A 443 10.20 -30.91 -25.82
C PHE A 443 10.58 -32.31 -25.30
N LEU A 444 10.63 -33.31 -26.20
CA LEU A 444 11.09 -34.63 -25.83
C LEU A 444 12.52 -34.58 -25.26
N PRO A 445 12.81 -35.34 -24.17
CA PRO A 445 14.13 -35.37 -23.60
C PRO A 445 15.16 -35.97 -24.56
N SER A 446 16.36 -35.43 -24.57
CA SER A 446 17.52 -36.02 -25.23
C SER A 446 18.09 -37.12 -24.34
N VAL A 447 18.15 -38.34 -24.83
CA VAL A 447 18.64 -39.51 -24.07
C VAL A 447 19.98 -39.94 -24.65
N ASN A 448 21.02 -39.97 -23.81
CA ASN A 448 22.34 -40.51 -24.13
C ASN A 448 22.57 -41.78 -23.33
N ILE A 449 23.03 -42.81 -24.03
CA ILE A 449 23.37 -44.12 -23.43
C ILE A 449 24.87 -44.29 -23.39
N SER A 450 25.39 -44.67 -22.21
CA SER A 450 26.79 -45.09 -22.03
C SER A 450 26.83 -46.61 -21.77
N PRO A 451 26.98 -47.43 -22.82
CA PRO A 451 27.02 -48.87 -22.68
C PRO A 451 28.34 -49.33 -22.08
N GLN A 452 28.32 -50.49 -21.38
CA GLN A 452 29.48 -51.13 -20.80
C GLN A 452 29.65 -52.53 -21.40
N ASN A 453 30.89 -53.01 -21.42
CA ASN A 453 31.23 -54.38 -21.89
C ASN A 453 30.78 -54.67 -23.32
N MET A 454 30.81 -53.67 -24.22
CA MET A 454 30.49 -53.87 -25.63
C MET A 454 31.57 -54.66 -26.36
N ALA A 455 31.17 -55.65 -27.18
CA ALA A 455 32.05 -56.35 -28.08
C ALA A 455 32.09 -55.67 -29.47
N THR A 456 33.07 -56.05 -30.29
CA THR A 456 33.16 -55.50 -31.65
C THR A 456 31.93 -55.82 -32.46
N GLY A 457 31.26 -54.80 -33.00
CA GLY A 457 30.06 -54.98 -33.81
C GLY A 457 28.75 -54.88 -33.03
N ASP A 458 28.79 -54.82 -31.71
CA ASP A 458 27.62 -54.51 -30.88
C ASP A 458 27.09 -53.11 -31.12
N TYR A 459 25.78 -52.95 -31.07
CA TYR A 459 25.10 -51.67 -31.16
C TYR A 459 23.81 -51.64 -30.32
N PHE A 460 23.24 -50.49 -30.10
CA PHE A 460 21.94 -50.37 -29.46
C PHE A 460 20.98 -49.51 -30.30
N VAL A 461 19.69 -49.76 -30.09
CA VAL A 461 18.60 -49.01 -30.70
C VAL A 461 17.79 -48.37 -29.59
N LEU A 462 17.60 -47.01 -29.68
CA LEU A 462 16.66 -46.27 -28.85
C LEU A 462 15.32 -46.14 -29.55
N SER A 463 14.24 -46.36 -28.81
CA SER A 463 12.87 -46.20 -29.30
C SER A 463 11.93 -45.73 -28.19
N ASN A 464 10.71 -45.35 -28.53
CA ASN A 464 9.64 -44.97 -27.60
C ASN A 464 10.09 -43.90 -26.58
N ILE A 465 10.90 -42.91 -27.01
CA ILE A 465 11.29 -41.79 -26.16
C ILE A 465 10.05 -40.97 -25.89
N SER A 466 9.78 -40.72 -24.60
CA SER A 466 8.62 -40.00 -24.10
C SER A 466 8.99 -39.20 -22.83
N GLY A 467 8.05 -38.44 -22.28
CA GLY A 467 8.26 -37.76 -21.00
C GLY A 467 8.43 -38.71 -19.80
N ILE A 468 8.00 -39.95 -19.90
CA ILE A 468 8.04 -40.92 -18.78
C ILE A 468 9.16 -41.93 -18.89
N GLY A 469 9.81 -42.04 -20.05
CA GLY A 469 10.88 -43.04 -20.25
C GLY A 469 11.20 -43.28 -21.71
N PHE A 470 11.98 -44.33 -21.94
CA PHE A 470 12.43 -44.77 -23.25
C PHE A 470 12.64 -46.29 -23.27
N THR A 471 12.84 -46.83 -24.46
CA THR A 471 13.21 -48.24 -24.65
C THR A 471 14.60 -48.32 -25.28
N VAL A 472 15.49 -49.13 -24.74
CA VAL A 472 16.81 -49.46 -25.32
C VAL A 472 16.91 -50.94 -25.60
N HIS A 473 17.49 -51.30 -26.73
CA HIS A 473 17.69 -52.66 -27.13
C HIS A 473 19.12 -52.86 -27.67
N PHE A 474 19.91 -53.72 -27.01
CA PHE A 474 21.26 -54.06 -27.42
C PHE A 474 21.25 -55.26 -28.36
N LYS A 475 22.07 -55.19 -29.40
CA LYS A 475 22.18 -56.18 -30.44
C LYS A 475 23.64 -56.40 -30.81
N ASP A 476 23.97 -57.63 -31.19
CA ASP A 476 25.27 -58.00 -31.77
C ASP A 476 25.33 -57.73 -33.29
N SER A 477 26.50 -57.97 -33.88
CA SER A 477 26.74 -57.83 -35.33
C SER A 477 25.83 -58.70 -36.20
N SER A 478 25.19 -59.71 -35.64
CA SER A 478 24.23 -60.63 -36.33
C SER A 478 22.79 -60.17 -36.11
N ASN A 479 22.56 -59.01 -35.47
CA ASN A 479 21.25 -58.45 -35.09
C ASN A 479 20.53 -59.30 -34.03
N ALA A 480 21.24 -60.23 -33.34
CA ALA A 480 20.68 -60.95 -32.20
C ALA A 480 20.68 -60.09 -30.93
N SER A 481 19.67 -60.31 -30.11
CA SER A 481 19.55 -59.60 -28.82
C SER A 481 20.63 -60.05 -27.84
N ILE A 482 21.30 -59.08 -27.20
CA ILE A 482 22.37 -59.34 -26.23
C ILE A 482 22.12 -58.58 -24.95
N ASP A 483 22.68 -59.07 -23.82
CA ASP A 483 22.64 -58.42 -22.53
C ASP A 483 23.90 -57.57 -22.38
N ARG A 484 23.69 -56.25 -22.01
CA ARG A 484 24.77 -55.30 -21.73
C ARG A 484 24.35 -54.41 -20.56
N ASP A 485 25.33 -54.08 -19.75
CA ASP A 485 25.15 -53.06 -18.74
C ASP A 485 25.28 -51.67 -19.37
N PHE A 486 24.51 -50.72 -18.87
CA PHE A 486 24.54 -49.35 -19.34
C PHE A 486 24.15 -48.34 -18.26
N THR A 487 24.57 -47.11 -18.44
CA THR A 487 24.00 -45.92 -17.75
C THR A 487 23.35 -45.01 -18.78
N TYR A 488 22.45 -44.14 -18.33
CA TYR A 488 21.91 -43.10 -19.21
C TYR A 488 22.02 -41.71 -18.56
N SER A 489 22.07 -40.73 -19.43
CA SER A 489 21.84 -39.31 -19.09
C SER A 489 20.70 -38.78 -19.96
N ALA A 490 19.62 -38.31 -19.34
CA ALA A 490 18.49 -37.71 -20.04
C ALA A 490 18.43 -36.21 -19.69
N ALA A 491 18.45 -35.37 -20.73
CA ALA A 491 18.34 -33.92 -20.60
C ALA A 491 17.02 -33.44 -21.22
N GLY A 492 16.25 -32.68 -20.50
CA GLY A 492 14.94 -32.15 -20.90
C GLY A 492 14.45 -31.08 -19.96
N PHE A 493 13.15 -30.84 -19.92
CA PHE A 493 12.55 -29.77 -19.17
C PHE A 493 11.56 -30.32 -18.12
N GLY A 494 11.31 -29.50 -17.09
CA GLY A 494 10.33 -29.81 -16.05
C GLY A 494 10.94 -30.43 -14.81
N LYS A 495 10.93 -29.68 -13.71
CA LYS A 495 11.27 -30.22 -12.41
C LYS A 495 10.05 -30.94 -11.86
N GLY A 496 10.14 -32.27 -11.79
CA GLY A 496 9.17 -33.09 -11.10
C GLY A 496 9.09 -32.72 -9.64
N GLY A 497 7.90 -32.70 -9.10
CA GLY A 497 7.68 -32.35 -7.72
C GLY A 497 7.92 -33.44 -6.74
#